data_33549aac525e60acfbad57929398e8b0
#
_entry.id   33549aac525e60acfbad57929398e8b0
#
_cell.length_a   1.000
_cell.length_b   1.000
_cell.length_c   1.000
_cell.angle_alpha   90.00
_cell.angle_beta   90.00
_cell.angle_gamma   90.00
#
_symmetry.space_group_name_H-M   'P 1'
#
loop_
_entity.id
_entity.type
_entity.pdbx_description
1 polymer ?
#
loop_
_entity_poly.entity_id
_entity_poly.type
_entity_poly.pdbx_seq_one_letter_code
_entity_poly.pdbx_strand_id
1 'polypeptide(L)'
;KEVIHNFDLILKNPKECLAPDFLIYIGGHLVSKRIKKWLRQIKPQNCLRITSDGECSDTFQSLTNIIEMEATDFLKTLPKKKEDTFLLQWKEASQRTELSMQNHEWEYSSLSIVKRLIERLPDHSALALGNSSAVRFAQMFQLPHDTHVVCNRGVNGIDGSLSSAVGFAVGNPETLTLLIIGDLSFFYDMNALCFTQ
;
A
#
# COMPACT_ATOMS: atom_id res chain seq x y z
N LYS A 1 2.74 -11.39 11.84
CA LYS A 1 2.55 -11.69 10.40
C LYS A 1 3.59 -10.90 9.62
N GLU A 2 4.42 -11.61 8.86
CA GLU A 2 5.39 -10.96 7.98
C GLU A 2 4.69 -10.54 6.67
N VAL A 3 4.82 -9.27 6.32
CA VAL A 3 4.27 -8.70 5.09
C VAL A 3 5.43 -8.12 4.29
N ILE A 4 5.49 -8.42 3.01
CA ILE A 4 6.45 -7.81 2.10
C ILE A 4 5.90 -6.44 1.67
N HIS A 5 6.41 -5.37 2.26
CA HIS A 5 5.96 -3.99 1.98
C HIS A 5 6.73 -3.33 0.82
N ASN A 6 8.01 -3.68 0.62
CA ASN A 6 8.90 -3.08 -0.36
C ASN A 6 8.85 -3.73 -1.76
N PHE A 7 7.78 -4.49 -2.05
CA PHE A 7 7.61 -5.22 -3.31
C PHE A 7 7.74 -4.34 -4.56
N ASP A 8 7.38 -3.08 -4.47
CA ASP A 8 7.47 -2.14 -5.62
C ASP A 8 8.92 -1.85 -6.02
N LEU A 9 9.84 -1.89 -5.06
CA LEU A 9 11.28 -1.78 -5.30
C LEU A 9 11.87 -3.10 -5.81
N ILE A 10 11.47 -4.24 -5.22
CA ILE A 10 11.87 -5.59 -5.67
C ILE A 10 11.51 -5.77 -7.14
N LEU A 11 10.29 -5.37 -7.53
CA LEU A 11 9.77 -5.48 -8.89
C LEU A 11 10.35 -4.46 -9.88
N LYS A 12 11.37 -3.70 -9.52
CA LYS A 12 12.18 -2.94 -10.48
C LYS A 12 12.90 -3.87 -11.46
N ASN A 13 13.46 -4.98 -10.91
CA ASN A 13 14.14 -6.03 -11.67
C ASN A 13 13.72 -7.39 -11.09
N PRO A 14 12.49 -7.86 -11.36
CA PRO A 14 11.97 -9.09 -10.76
C PRO A 14 12.71 -10.31 -11.30
N LYS A 15 13.05 -11.25 -10.40
CA LYS A 15 13.52 -12.58 -10.79
C LYS A 15 12.32 -13.46 -11.13
N GLU A 16 12.50 -14.42 -12.03
CA GLU A 16 11.44 -15.37 -12.42
C GLU A 16 10.90 -16.19 -11.24
N CYS A 17 11.77 -16.55 -10.29
CA CYS A 17 11.39 -17.30 -9.10
C CYS A 17 10.40 -16.57 -8.16
N LEU A 18 10.15 -15.29 -8.38
CA LEU A 18 9.16 -14.51 -7.62
C LEU A 18 7.77 -14.54 -8.26
N ALA A 19 7.62 -15.11 -9.45
CA ALA A 19 6.34 -15.21 -10.14
C ALA A 19 5.43 -16.21 -9.43
N PRO A 20 4.18 -15.83 -9.04
CA PRO A 20 3.24 -16.76 -8.45
C PRO A 20 2.50 -17.56 -9.52
N ASP A 21 2.32 -18.86 -9.29
CA ASP A 21 1.40 -19.69 -10.08
C ASP A 21 -0.05 -19.48 -9.64
N PHE A 22 -0.23 -19.13 -8.36
CA PHE A 22 -1.51 -18.93 -7.73
C PHE A 22 -1.58 -17.57 -7.05
N LEU A 23 -2.53 -16.73 -7.46
CA LEU A 23 -2.75 -15.39 -6.92
C LEU A 23 -4.11 -15.31 -6.23
N ILE A 24 -4.12 -14.84 -4.99
CA ILE A 24 -5.34 -14.44 -4.29
C ILE A 24 -5.36 -12.92 -4.20
N TYR A 25 -6.40 -12.31 -4.76
CA TYR A 25 -6.60 -10.88 -4.74
C TYR A 25 -7.77 -10.53 -3.80
N ILE A 26 -7.46 -9.74 -2.77
CA ILE A 26 -8.41 -9.30 -1.74
C ILE A 26 -8.39 -7.78 -1.67
N GLY A 27 -9.53 -7.16 -1.56
CA GLY A 27 -9.68 -5.72 -1.38
C GLY A 27 -9.81 -4.93 -2.67
N GLY A 28 -9.63 -3.62 -2.56
CA GLY A 28 -9.93 -2.65 -3.60
C GLY A 28 -8.74 -2.33 -4.53
N HIS A 29 -8.61 -1.06 -4.89
CA HIS A 29 -7.60 -0.61 -5.85
C HIS A 29 -6.16 -0.68 -5.31
N LEU A 30 -5.31 -1.39 -6.04
CA LEU A 30 -3.86 -1.37 -5.80
C LEU A 30 -3.25 -0.05 -6.25
N VAL A 31 -2.41 0.53 -5.39
CA VAL A 31 -1.66 1.76 -5.68
C VAL A 31 -0.58 1.51 -6.74
N SER A 32 0.19 0.43 -6.59
CA SER A 32 1.34 0.13 -7.43
C SER A 32 0.95 -0.18 -8.87
N LYS A 33 1.42 0.66 -9.78
CA LYS A 33 1.34 0.40 -11.23
C LYS A 33 2.29 -0.73 -11.65
N ARG A 34 3.40 -0.91 -10.92
CA ARG A 34 4.44 -1.88 -11.25
C ARG A 34 3.97 -3.30 -11.02
N ILE A 35 3.38 -3.61 -9.84
CA ILE A 35 2.84 -4.94 -9.58
C ILE A 35 1.70 -5.28 -10.54
N LYS A 36 0.83 -4.31 -10.88
CA LYS A 36 -0.23 -4.54 -11.88
C LYS A 36 0.34 -4.90 -13.24
N LYS A 37 1.34 -4.15 -13.71
CA LYS A 37 2.00 -4.42 -15.00
C LYS A 37 2.68 -5.79 -14.98
N TRP A 38 3.42 -6.08 -13.92
CA TRP A 38 4.15 -7.34 -13.78
C TRP A 38 3.21 -8.55 -13.73
N LEU A 39 2.15 -8.53 -12.91
CA LEU A 39 1.16 -9.61 -12.85
C LEU A 39 0.41 -9.83 -14.18
N ARG A 40 0.13 -8.75 -14.92
CA ARG A 40 -0.44 -8.85 -16.28
C ARG A 40 0.51 -9.50 -17.29
N GLN A 41 1.82 -9.38 -17.09
CA GLN A 41 2.82 -9.98 -17.96
C GLN A 41 3.00 -11.48 -17.67
N ILE A 42 3.10 -11.86 -16.38
CA ILE A 42 3.31 -13.26 -15.99
C ILE A 42 2.04 -14.10 -16.07
N LYS A 43 0.85 -13.49 -15.94
CA LYS A 43 -0.47 -14.14 -16.02
C LYS A 43 -0.52 -15.41 -15.17
N PRO A 44 -0.63 -15.30 -13.83
CA PRO A 44 -0.75 -16.46 -12.95
C PRO A 44 -1.81 -17.44 -13.47
N GLN A 45 -1.52 -18.75 -13.43
CA GLN A 45 -2.43 -19.79 -13.91
C GLN A 45 -3.77 -19.79 -13.17
N ASN A 46 -3.71 -19.48 -11.87
CA ASN A 46 -4.89 -19.38 -11.02
C ASN A 46 -4.92 -17.98 -10.37
N CYS A 47 -5.95 -17.21 -10.64
CA CYS A 47 -6.17 -15.91 -10.05
C CYS A 47 -7.56 -15.84 -9.44
N LEU A 48 -7.64 -15.85 -8.12
CA LEU A 48 -8.89 -15.77 -7.36
C LEU A 48 -9.11 -14.33 -6.88
N ARG A 49 -10.31 -13.81 -7.10
CA ARG A 49 -10.79 -12.61 -6.45
C ARG A 49 -11.70 -12.98 -5.29
N ILE A 50 -11.43 -12.43 -4.12
CA ILE A 50 -12.28 -12.55 -2.94
C ILE A 50 -12.95 -11.19 -2.73
N THR A 51 -14.27 -11.16 -2.72
CA THR A 51 -15.06 -9.94 -2.56
C THR A 51 -16.42 -10.28 -1.96
N SER A 52 -16.95 -9.41 -1.09
CA SER A 52 -18.24 -9.64 -0.42
C SER A 52 -19.44 -9.36 -1.30
N ASP A 53 -19.25 -8.64 -2.40
CA ASP A 53 -20.32 -8.23 -3.35
C ASP A 53 -20.32 -9.02 -4.66
N GLY A 54 -19.39 -9.97 -4.84
CA GLY A 54 -19.28 -10.75 -6.07
C GLY A 54 -18.83 -9.95 -7.30
N GLU A 55 -18.39 -8.68 -7.14
CA GLU A 55 -18.02 -7.81 -8.25
C GLU A 55 -16.89 -8.41 -9.10
N CYS A 56 -17.14 -8.49 -10.42
CA CYS A 56 -16.16 -8.99 -11.38
C CYS A 56 -15.24 -7.87 -11.86
N SER A 57 -14.07 -7.75 -11.21
CA SER A 57 -13.03 -6.81 -11.62
C SER A 57 -11.72 -7.56 -11.88
N ASP A 58 -11.38 -7.74 -13.16
CA ASP A 58 -10.14 -8.40 -13.58
C ASP A 58 -8.97 -7.42 -13.67
N THR A 59 -8.44 -7.03 -12.53
CA THR A 59 -7.32 -6.10 -12.43
C THR A 59 -6.06 -6.59 -13.14
N PHE A 60 -5.84 -7.90 -13.19
CA PHE A 60 -4.59 -8.51 -13.68
C PHE A 60 -4.71 -9.16 -15.06
N GLN A 61 -5.89 -9.17 -15.66
CA GLN A 61 -6.18 -9.82 -16.95
C GLN A 61 -5.86 -11.33 -16.94
N SER A 62 -6.10 -11.96 -15.81
CA SER A 62 -5.87 -13.39 -15.56
C SER A 62 -6.86 -13.98 -14.56
N LEU A 63 -7.98 -13.31 -14.30
CA LEU A 63 -8.97 -13.75 -13.33
C LEU A 63 -9.56 -15.12 -13.75
N THR A 64 -9.49 -16.10 -12.86
CA THR A 64 -10.06 -17.44 -13.09
C THR A 64 -11.34 -17.68 -12.31
N ASN A 65 -11.41 -17.20 -11.07
CA ASN A 65 -12.56 -17.41 -10.20
C ASN A 65 -12.83 -16.21 -9.29
N ILE A 66 -14.10 -16.05 -8.93
CA ILE A 66 -14.55 -15.11 -7.91
C ILE A 66 -15.16 -15.94 -6.78
N ILE A 67 -14.81 -15.58 -5.55
CA ILE A 67 -15.41 -16.15 -4.35
C ILE A 67 -16.11 -15.00 -3.62
N GLU A 68 -17.43 -15.07 -3.56
CA GLU A 68 -18.25 -14.12 -2.81
C GLU A 68 -18.21 -14.51 -1.33
N MET A 69 -17.37 -13.83 -0.58
CA MET A 69 -17.13 -14.06 0.84
C MET A 69 -16.41 -12.89 1.47
N GLU A 70 -16.63 -12.67 2.75
CA GLU A 70 -15.82 -11.74 3.53
C GLU A 70 -14.36 -12.20 3.60
N ALA A 71 -13.42 -11.25 3.38
CA ALA A 71 -11.98 -11.54 3.33
C ALA A 71 -11.48 -12.24 4.60
N THR A 72 -11.97 -11.82 5.76
CA THR A 72 -11.61 -12.41 7.07
C THR A 72 -12.04 -13.87 7.19
N ASP A 73 -13.18 -14.22 6.65
CA ASP A 73 -13.71 -15.58 6.71
C ASP A 73 -12.98 -16.48 5.70
N PHE A 74 -12.73 -15.96 4.50
CA PHE A 74 -11.87 -16.67 3.54
C PHE A 74 -10.49 -16.98 4.12
N LEU A 75 -9.82 -16.02 4.75
CA LEU A 75 -8.50 -16.22 5.34
C LEU A 75 -8.48 -17.28 6.46
N LYS A 76 -9.60 -17.49 7.17
CA LYS A 76 -9.74 -18.58 8.16
C LYS A 76 -9.79 -19.96 7.51
N THR A 77 -10.27 -20.07 6.28
CA THR A 77 -10.34 -21.37 5.55
C THR A 77 -8.99 -21.82 5.01
N LEU A 78 -8.03 -20.90 4.89
CA LEU A 78 -6.72 -21.24 4.35
C LEU A 78 -5.95 -22.15 5.31
N PRO A 79 -5.33 -23.21 4.81
CA PRO A 79 -4.52 -24.09 5.64
C PRO A 79 -3.32 -23.34 6.23
N LYS A 80 -2.99 -23.63 7.48
CA LYS A 80 -1.74 -23.17 8.10
C LYS A 80 -0.57 -23.86 7.39
N LYS A 81 0.03 -23.18 6.44
CA LYS A 81 1.18 -23.72 5.69
C LYS A 81 2.48 -23.36 6.41
N LYS A 82 3.44 -24.29 6.35
CA LYS A 82 4.84 -24.01 6.74
C LYS A 82 5.47 -23.11 5.68
N GLU A 83 6.54 -22.41 6.05
CA GLU A 83 7.36 -21.68 5.09
C GLU A 83 7.74 -22.56 3.92
N ASP A 84 7.59 -22.02 2.72
CA ASP A 84 7.99 -22.69 1.48
C ASP A 84 9.07 -21.87 0.74
N THR A 85 9.63 -22.47 -0.29
CA THR A 85 10.69 -21.86 -1.09
C THR A 85 10.26 -20.51 -1.68
N PHE A 86 8.99 -20.36 -2.07
CA PHE A 86 8.45 -19.12 -2.63
C PHE A 86 8.49 -17.97 -1.60
N LEU A 87 8.04 -18.23 -0.38
CA LEU A 87 8.09 -17.25 0.70
C LEU A 87 9.54 -16.87 1.04
N LEU A 88 10.44 -17.85 1.11
CA LEU A 88 11.86 -17.60 1.39
C LEU A 88 12.51 -16.72 0.31
N GLN A 89 12.20 -16.94 -0.96
CA GLN A 89 12.70 -16.11 -2.07
C GLN A 89 12.22 -14.65 -1.98
N TRP A 90 10.95 -14.44 -1.61
CA TRP A 90 10.43 -13.10 -1.39
C TRP A 90 11.06 -12.41 -0.18
N LYS A 91 11.25 -13.14 0.93
CA LYS A 91 11.95 -12.62 2.12
C LYS A 91 13.38 -12.22 1.79
N GLU A 92 14.12 -13.05 1.08
CA GLU A 92 15.49 -12.77 0.67
C GLU A 92 15.57 -11.55 -0.27
N ALA A 93 14.63 -11.40 -1.20
CA ALA A 93 14.54 -10.23 -2.06
C ALA A 93 14.21 -8.97 -1.26
N SER A 94 13.32 -9.05 -0.28
CA SER A 94 12.97 -7.96 0.63
C SER A 94 14.18 -7.50 1.45
N GLN A 95 14.88 -8.42 2.08
CA GLN A 95 16.07 -8.12 2.89
C GLN A 95 17.19 -7.46 2.06
N ARG A 96 17.46 -7.98 0.87
CA ARG A 96 18.44 -7.35 -0.05
C ARG A 96 18.05 -5.93 -0.42
N THR A 97 16.76 -5.70 -0.68
CA THR A 97 16.24 -4.39 -1.02
C THR A 97 16.38 -3.42 0.15
N GLU A 98 16.08 -3.86 1.36
CA GLU A 98 16.23 -3.06 2.59
C GLU A 98 17.69 -2.67 2.84
N LEU A 99 18.62 -3.63 2.74
CA LEU A 99 20.06 -3.35 2.86
C LEU A 99 20.54 -2.34 1.80
N SER A 100 20.05 -2.48 0.55
CA SER A 100 20.36 -1.51 -0.51
C SER A 100 19.84 -0.11 -0.19
N MET A 101 18.65 -0.01 0.38
CA MET A 101 18.06 1.27 0.79
C MET A 101 18.77 1.90 1.98
N GLN A 102 19.26 1.10 2.93
CA GLN A 102 20.03 1.58 4.08
C GLN A 102 21.38 2.16 3.66
N ASN A 103 22.04 1.54 2.70
CA ASN A 103 23.35 1.94 2.19
C ASN A 103 23.26 3.01 1.06
N HIS A 104 22.05 3.43 0.68
CA HIS A 104 21.86 4.42 -0.36
C HIS A 104 22.04 5.84 0.18
N GLU A 105 22.88 6.63 -0.50
CA GLU A 105 22.96 8.07 -0.22
C GLU A 105 21.72 8.77 -0.79
N TRP A 106 20.90 9.28 0.11
CA TRP A 106 19.63 9.94 -0.25
C TRP A 106 19.85 11.41 -0.55
N GLU A 107 19.88 11.76 -1.82
CA GLU A 107 19.83 13.14 -2.25
C GLU A 107 18.51 13.80 -1.82
N TYR A 108 18.52 15.11 -1.68
CA TYR A 108 17.31 15.89 -1.34
C TYR A 108 16.25 15.73 -2.43
N SER A 109 15.14 15.14 -2.08
CA SER A 109 14.02 14.84 -2.98
C SER A 109 12.73 14.61 -2.20
N SER A 110 11.58 14.67 -2.88
CA SER A 110 10.30 14.33 -2.25
C SER A 110 10.29 12.91 -1.67
N LEU A 111 10.98 11.97 -2.30
CA LEU A 111 11.08 10.59 -1.80
C LEU A 111 11.89 10.52 -0.51
N SER A 112 13.04 11.21 -0.44
CA SER A 112 13.88 11.22 0.77
C SER A 112 13.20 11.96 1.93
N ILE A 113 12.38 12.98 1.65
CA ILE A 113 11.56 13.65 2.66
C ILE A 113 10.53 12.69 3.23
N VAL A 114 9.76 12.01 2.37
CA VAL A 114 8.75 11.02 2.81
C VAL A 114 9.38 9.92 3.65
N LYS A 115 10.54 9.39 3.22
CA LYS A 115 11.31 8.42 4.02
C LYS A 115 11.58 8.93 5.43
N ARG A 116 12.17 10.12 5.55
CA ARG A 116 12.53 10.72 6.85
C ARG A 116 11.33 11.01 7.73
N LEU A 117 10.20 11.39 7.13
CA LEU A 117 8.95 11.62 7.88
C LEU A 117 8.40 10.30 8.44
N ILE A 118 8.39 9.25 7.64
CA ILE A 118 7.92 7.92 8.08
C ILE A 118 8.84 7.35 9.17
N GLU A 119 10.16 7.48 9.04
CA GLU A 119 11.13 7.01 10.03
C GLU A 119 11.02 7.72 11.39
N ARG A 120 10.44 8.92 11.41
CA ARG A 120 10.24 9.71 12.63
C ARG A 120 8.81 9.71 13.14
N LEU A 121 7.91 9.05 12.42
CA LEU A 121 6.53 8.92 12.85
C LEU A 121 6.48 7.99 14.07
N PRO A 122 5.90 8.41 15.20
CA PRO A 122 5.76 7.55 16.37
C PRO A 122 4.83 6.36 16.11
N ASP A 123 4.98 5.30 16.90
CA ASP A 123 3.98 4.24 16.97
C ASP A 123 2.61 4.80 17.35
N HIS A 124 1.53 4.11 16.98
CA HIS A 124 0.15 4.50 17.26
C HIS A 124 -0.28 5.86 16.70
N SER A 125 0.41 6.36 15.68
CA SER A 125 0.03 7.60 14.99
C SER A 125 -0.83 7.33 13.74
N ALA A 126 -1.36 8.39 13.15
CA ALA A 126 -2.07 8.33 11.88
C ALA A 126 -1.23 8.96 10.76
N LEU A 127 -1.22 8.30 9.60
CA LEU A 127 -0.60 8.78 8.39
C LEU A 127 -1.67 9.01 7.32
N ALA A 128 -2.03 10.27 7.10
CA ALA A 128 -2.92 10.68 6.03
C ALA A 128 -2.11 10.90 4.75
N LEU A 129 -2.55 10.31 3.64
CA LEU A 129 -1.83 10.33 2.38
C LEU A 129 -2.69 10.88 1.24
N GLY A 130 -2.20 11.91 0.58
CA GLY A 130 -2.74 12.36 -0.69
C GLY A 130 -2.46 11.36 -1.80
N ASN A 131 -3.28 11.40 -2.84
CA ASN A 131 -3.07 10.59 -4.04
C ASN A 131 -1.80 10.97 -4.81
N SER A 132 -1.46 10.22 -5.86
CA SER A 132 -0.29 10.41 -6.71
C SER A 132 1.04 10.05 -6.02
N SER A 133 1.97 10.99 -5.87
CA SER A 133 3.33 10.72 -5.38
C SER A 133 3.35 10.37 -3.89
N ALA A 134 2.56 11.05 -3.06
CA ALA A 134 2.54 10.86 -1.61
C ALA A 134 2.31 9.38 -1.23
N VAL A 135 1.18 8.81 -1.67
CA VAL A 135 0.85 7.41 -1.37
C VAL A 135 1.81 6.42 -2.03
N ARG A 136 2.36 6.75 -3.22
CA ARG A 136 3.32 5.87 -3.91
C ARG A 136 4.69 5.85 -3.26
N PHE A 137 5.12 6.95 -2.69
CA PHE A 137 6.37 7.01 -1.94
C PHE A 137 6.22 6.33 -0.59
N ALA A 138 5.13 6.62 0.13
CA ALA A 138 4.88 6.01 1.44
C ALA A 138 4.85 4.48 1.40
N GLN A 139 4.24 3.88 0.37
CA GLN A 139 4.17 2.41 0.24
C GLN A 139 5.53 1.71 0.09
N MET A 140 6.62 2.45 -0.17
CA MET A 140 7.97 1.88 -0.31
C MET A 140 8.67 1.65 1.02
N PHE A 141 8.14 2.22 2.11
CA PHE A 141 8.76 2.20 3.43
C PHE A 141 7.87 1.46 4.42
N GLN A 142 8.52 0.82 5.38
CA GLN A 142 7.82 0.20 6.50
C GLN A 142 7.27 1.30 7.41
N LEU A 143 5.99 1.19 7.73
CA LEU A 143 5.36 2.09 8.70
C LEU A 143 5.66 1.61 10.13
N PRO A 144 5.70 2.54 11.11
CA PRO A 144 5.75 2.20 12.52
C PRO A 144 4.58 1.32 12.96
N HIS A 145 4.72 0.69 14.13
CA HIS A 145 3.71 -0.21 14.66
C HIS A 145 2.37 0.51 14.88
N ASP A 146 1.28 -0.16 14.52
CA ASP A 146 -0.10 0.34 14.66
C ASP A 146 -0.35 1.74 14.03
N THR A 147 0.37 2.08 12.96
CA THR A 147 0.08 3.30 12.20
C THR A 147 -1.27 3.16 11.49
N HIS A 148 -2.20 4.07 11.79
CA HIS A 148 -3.48 4.16 11.08
C HIS A 148 -3.32 4.92 9.77
N VAL A 149 -3.60 4.29 8.63
CA VAL A 149 -3.45 4.92 7.31
C VAL A 149 -4.79 5.44 6.80
N VAL A 150 -4.85 6.74 6.52
CA VAL A 150 -6.01 7.42 5.91
C VAL A 150 -5.66 7.83 4.49
N CYS A 151 -6.43 7.39 3.50
CA CYS A 151 -6.20 7.75 2.10
C CYS A 151 -7.48 7.63 1.28
N ASN A 152 -7.83 8.69 0.54
CA ASN A 152 -9.01 8.72 -0.32
C ASN A 152 -8.74 7.97 -1.63
N ARG A 153 -9.08 6.67 -1.68
CA ARG A 153 -8.72 5.78 -2.79
C ARG A 153 -9.86 5.44 -3.76
N GLY A 154 -11.04 6.00 -3.60
CA GLY A 154 -12.18 5.71 -4.47
C GLY A 154 -11.87 5.96 -5.95
N VAL A 155 -11.86 7.23 -6.36
CA VAL A 155 -11.56 7.65 -7.73
C VAL A 155 -10.17 8.26 -7.91
N ASN A 156 -9.34 8.24 -6.87
CA ASN A 156 -7.97 8.78 -6.86
C ASN A 156 -7.88 10.28 -7.17
N GLY A 157 -8.92 11.06 -6.83
CA GLY A 157 -8.95 12.51 -6.93
C GLY A 157 -7.87 13.18 -6.06
N ILE A 158 -7.59 14.44 -6.35
CA ILE A 158 -6.65 15.26 -5.55
C ILE A 158 -7.38 16.17 -4.57
N ASP A 159 -8.69 16.21 -4.63
CA ASP A 159 -9.60 16.92 -3.73
C ASP A 159 -9.93 16.11 -2.47
N GLY A 160 -10.35 16.76 -1.41
CA GLY A 160 -10.85 16.15 -0.17
C GLY A 160 -9.81 15.45 0.71
N SER A 161 -8.54 15.38 0.31
CA SER A 161 -7.51 14.70 1.11
C SER A 161 -7.16 15.45 2.39
N LEU A 162 -7.11 16.79 2.33
CA LEU A 162 -6.87 17.64 3.49
C LEU A 162 -8.06 17.62 4.44
N SER A 163 -9.29 17.75 3.91
CA SER A 163 -10.53 17.67 4.70
C SER A 163 -10.65 16.34 5.44
N SER A 164 -10.31 15.22 4.78
CA SER A 164 -10.32 13.90 5.42
C SER A 164 -9.30 13.79 6.53
N ALA A 165 -8.09 14.34 6.35
CA ALA A 165 -7.05 14.33 7.36
C ALA A 165 -7.42 15.23 8.57
N VAL A 166 -7.96 16.42 8.31
CA VAL A 166 -8.45 17.33 9.37
C VAL A 166 -9.59 16.70 10.13
N GLY A 167 -10.59 16.14 9.43
CA GLY A 167 -11.72 15.46 10.06
C GLY A 167 -11.28 14.27 10.92
N PHE A 168 -10.31 13.48 10.46
CA PHE A 168 -9.73 12.41 11.25
C PHE A 168 -9.02 12.94 12.51
N ALA A 169 -8.19 13.98 12.37
CA ALA A 169 -7.45 14.56 13.50
C ALA A 169 -8.40 15.16 14.55
N VAL A 170 -9.45 15.85 14.12
CA VAL A 170 -10.47 16.41 15.03
C VAL A 170 -11.24 15.29 15.77
N GLY A 171 -11.56 14.22 15.07
CA GLY A 171 -12.24 13.05 15.68
C GLY A 171 -11.33 12.19 16.58
N ASN A 172 -10.00 12.37 16.50
CA ASN A 172 -9.01 11.58 17.25
C ASN A 172 -7.92 12.51 17.83
N PRO A 173 -8.26 13.42 18.74
CA PRO A 173 -7.35 14.48 19.19
C PRO A 173 -6.09 13.96 19.91
N GLU A 174 -6.15 12.78 20.49
CA GLU A 174 -4.99 12.14 21.16
C GLU A 174 -4.04 11.46 20.19
N THR A 175 -4.41 11.36 18.90
CA THR A 175 -3.59 10.67 17.89
C THR A 175 -2.83 11.67 17.04
N LEU A 176 -1.50 11.61 17.05
CA LEU A 176 -0.70 12.42 16.14
C LEU A 176 -1.04 12.06 14.69
N THR A 177 -1.56 13.02 13.94
CA THR A 177 -1.90 12.84 12.52
C THR A 177 -0.89 13.58 11.65
N LEU A 178 -0.12 12.84 10.85
CA LEU A 178 0.77 13.38 9.82
C LEU A 178 0.07 13.32 8.47
N LEU A 179 -0.06 14.45 7.78
CA LEU A 179 -0.54 14.50 6.39
C LEU A 179 0.62 14.73 5.42
N ILE A 180 0.74 13.85 4.43
CA ILE A 180 1.64 14.02 3.27
C ILE A 180 0.77 14.22 2.03
N ILE A 181 0.84 15.40 1.44
CA ILE A 181 -0.04 15.83 0.36
C ILE A 181 0.74 16.61 -0.69
N GLY A 182 0.29 16.58 -1.94
CA GLY A 182 0.84 17.45 -2.99
C GLY A 182 0.29 18.88 -2.91
N ASP A 183 1.03 19.83 -3.45
CA ASP A 183 0.69 21.26 -3.49
C ASP A 183 -0.69 21.53 -4.10
N LEU A 184 -0.95 20.98 -5.28
CA LEU A 184 -2.25 21.14 -5.94
C LEU A 184 -3.39 20.56 -5.09
N SER A 185 -3.21 19.39 -4.51
CA SER A 185 -4.20 18.78 -3.63
C SER A 185 -4.45 19.61 -2.38
N PHE A 186 -3.42 20.25 -1.83
CA PHE A 186 -3.56 21.20 -0.73
C PHE A 186 -4.41 22.42 -1.13
N PHE A 187 -4.08 23.07 -2.25
CA PHE A 187 -4.80 24.24 -2.71
C PHE A 187 -6.27 23.97 -3.07
N TYR A 188 -6.57 22.78 -3.61
CA TYR A 188 -7.96 22.39 -3.91
C TYR A 188 -8.85 22.27 -2.67
N ASP A 189 -8.26 22.05 -1.49
CA ASP A 189 -9.00 21.67 -0.28
C ASP A 189 -8.62 22.50 0.95
N MET A 190 -7.90 23.63 0.74
CA MET A 190 -7.35 24.43 1.86
C MET A 190 -8.43 25.04 2.77
N ASN A 191 -9.68 25.13 2.31
CA ASN A 191 -10.80 25.56 3.14
C ASN A 191 -11.04 24.65 4.36
N ALA A 192 -10.56 23.41 4.31
CA ALA A 192 -10.62 22.49 5.46
C ALA A 192 -9.96 23.06 6.73
N LEU A 193 -8.98 23.95 6.57
CA LEU A 193 -8.29 24.57 7.70
C LEU A 193 -9.15 25.64 8.42
N CYS A 194 -10.25 26.09 7.81
CA CYS A 194 -11.16 27.04 8.45
C CYS A 194 -12.02 26.42 9.55
N PHE A 195 -12.08 25.09 9.65
CA PHE A 195 -12.91 24.36 10.64
C PHE A 195 -12.13 23.91 11.89
N THR A 196 -10.91 24.39 12.09
CA THR A 196 -10.04 24.00 13.20
C THR A 196 -10.18 24.90 14.45
N GLN A 197 -11.30 25.61 14.58
CA GLN A 197 -11.60 26.43 15.75
C GLN A 197 -12.48 25.70 16.74
#